data_0520d04ae8eb1b14f99196179e07d29b
#
_entry.id   0520d04ae8eb1b14f99196179e07d29b
#
_cell.length_a   1.000
_cell.length_b   1.000
_cell.length_c   1.000
_cell.angle_alpha   90.00
_cell.angle_beta   90.00
_cell.angle_gamma   90.00
#
_symmetry.space_group_name_H-M   'P 1'
#
loop_
_entity.id
_entity.type
_entity.pdbx_description
1 polymer ?
#
loop_
_entity_poly.entity_id
_entity_poly.type
_entity_poly.pdbx_seq_one_letter_code
_entity_poly.pdbx_strand_id
1 'polypeptide(L)'
;MKEYSIGQMSRRTGVKVTTIRYYESRGLIPAPARTTGGQRRYDAAAFERLAFLRHARELGFGLDDIADLMALAEAPSEDCAPAHEIARKQLAAVDRRMTILAQLREELVRMASADDPGHAGECRVIEVLGDHRLCIGAHDLPDGSADLSGS
;
A
#
# COMPACT_ATOMS: atom_id res chain seq x y z
N MET A 1 -11.59 -30.90 2.73
CA MET A 1 -11.22 -29.53 2.32
C MET A 1 -10.55 -28.82 3.51
N LYS A 2 -9.54 -28.05 3.20
CA LYS A 2 -8.83 -27.32 4.25
C LYS A 2 -9.60 -26.02 4.56
N GLU A 3 -10.05 -25.90 5.78
CA GLU A 3 -10.79 -24.74 6.27
C GLU A 3 -9.96 -23.95 7.29
N TYR A 4 -10.12 -22.64 7.29
CA TYR A 4 -9.39 -21.72 8.15
C TYR A 4 -10.35 -20.85 8.96
N SER A 5 -10.04 -20.64 10.22
CA SER A 5 -10.66 -19.56 11.00
C SER A 5 -10.07 -18.21 10.57
N ILE A 6 -10.77 -17.11 10.88
CA ILE A 6 -10.25 -15.76 10.59
C ILE A 6 -8.89 -15.49 11.26
N GLY A 7 -8.70 -16.02 12.46
CA GLY A 7 -7.41 -15.93 13.15
C GLY A 7 -6.28 -16.72 12.46
N GLN A 8 -6.59 -17.86 11.85
CA GLN A 8 -5.64 -18.62 11.06
C GLN A 8 -5.32 -17.91 9.74
N MET A 9 -6.34 -17.33 9.08
CA MET A 9 -6.15 -16.47 7.91
C MET A 9 -5.17 -15.33 8.23
N SER A 10 -5.45 -14.59 9.30
CA SER A 10 -4.62 -13.46 9.74
C SER A 10 -3.17 -13.87 10.04
N ARG A 11 -2.96 -14.90 10.85
CA ARG A 11 -1.59 -15.37 11.21
C ARG A 11 -0.79 -15.84 10.00
N ARG A 12 -1.42 -16.54 9.07
CA ARG A 12 -0.74 -17.10 7.89
C ARG A 12 -0.43 -16.09 6.81
N THR A 13 -1.32 -15.13 6.62
CA THR A 13 -1.15 -14.08 5.59
C THR A 13 -0.50 -12.82 6.13
N GLY A 14 -0.48 -12.62 7.46
CA GLY A 14 -0.05 -11.37 8.07
C GLY A 14 -1.05 -10.23 7.95
N VAL A 15 -2.24 -10.47 7.39
CA VAL A 15 -3.30 -9.47 7.25
C VAL A 15 -4.11 -9.39 8.53
N LYS A 16 -4.32 -8.18 9.06
CA LYS A 16 -5.12 -7.96 10.29
C LYS A 16 -6.57 -8.45 10.11
N VAL A 17 -7.15 -9.01 11.15
CA VAL A 17 -8.55 -9.48 11.16
C VAL A 17 -9.53 -8.39 10.70
N THR A 18 -9.32 -7.15 11.14
CA THR A 18 -10.14 -5.99 10.72
C THR A 18 -10.06 -5.75 9.23
N THR A 19 -8.88 -5.91 8.63
CA THR A 19 -8.67 -5.77 7.18
C THR A 19 -9.33 -6.91 6.41
N ILE A 20 -9.26 -8.14 6.91
CA ILE A 20 -9.96 -9.29 6.30
C ILE A 20 -11.47 -9.03 6.26
N ARG A 21 -12.06 -8.55 7.37
CA ARG A 21 -13.48 -8.18 7.42
C ARG A 21 -13.85 -7.05 6.48
N TYR A 22 -12.95 -6.09 6.31
CA TYR A 22 -13.12 -5.01 5.34
C TYR A 22 -13.14 -5.56 3.91
N TYR A 23 -12.22 -6.47 3.56
CA TYR A 23 -12.20 -7.11 2.25
C TYR A 23 -13.46 -7.97 1.99
N GLU A 24 -13.99 -8.65 3.01
CA GLU A 24 -15.29 -9.32 2.92
C GLU A 24 -16.41 -8.32 2.59
N SER A 25 -16.48 -7.21 3.31
CA SER A 25 -17.51 -6.18 3.11
C SER A 25 -17.44 -5.53 1.71
N ARG A 26 -16.25 -5.51 1.11
CA ARG A 26 -16.01 -5.03 -0.26
C ARG A 26 -16.23 -6.11 -1.34
N GLY A 27 -16.57 -7.33 -0.95
CA GLY A 27 -16.75 -8.45 -1.88
C GLY A 27 -15.45 -8.97 -2.51
N LEU A 28 -14.29 -8.55 -2.02
CA LEU A 28 -12.97 -9.00 -2.50
C LEU A 28 -12.64 -10.41 -2.02
N ILE A 29 -13.19 -10.82 -0.89
CA ILE A 29 -13.15 -12.17 -0.36
C ILE A 29 -14.59 -12.67 -0.23
N PRO A 30 -14.91 -13.90 -0.67
CA PRO A 30 -16.24 -14.45 -0.53
C PRO A 30 -16.67 -14.47 0.95
N ALA A 31 -17.95 -14.25 1.19
CA ALA A 31 -18.52 -14.40 2.53
C ALA A 31 -18.27 -15.82 3.04
N PRO A 32 -17.63 -15.98 4.23
CA PRO A 32 -17.30 -17.30 4.73
C PRO A 32 -18.55 -18.08 5.14
N ALA A 33 -18.49 -19.40 5.01
CA ALA A 33 -19.43 -20.28 5.70
C ALA A 33 -19.37 -20.05 7.22
N ARG A 34 -20.48 -20.27 7.89
CA ARG A 34 -20.51 -20.21 9.36
C ARG A 34 -20.72 -21.61 9.94
N THR A 35 -20.00 -21.93 11.00
CA THR A 35 -20.28 -23.13 11.79
C THR A 35 -21.62 -23.00 12.52
N THR A 36 -22.14 -24.11 13.06
CA THR A 36 -23.33 -24.13 13.94
C THR A 36 -23.21 -23.17 15.13
N GLY A 37 -21.96 -22.88 15.57
CA GLY A 37 -21.66 -21.88 16.61
C GLY A 37 -21.43 -20.46 16.08
N GLY A 38 -21.72 -20.16 14.80
CA GLY A 38 -21.63 -18.84 14.22
C GLY A 38 -20.21 -18.38 13.84
N GLN A 39 -19.20 -19.24 13.97
CA GLN A 39 -17.81 -18.89 13.62
C GLN A 39 -17.59 -18.92 12.10
N ARG A 40 -16.84 -17.93 11.60
CA ARG A 40 -16.42 -17.84 10.20
C ARG A 40 -15.46 -18.97 9.82
N ARG A 41 -15.72 -19.61 8.69
CA ARG A 41 -14.85 -20.62 8.07
C ARG A 41 -14.57 -20.25 6.62
N TYR A 42 -13.29 -20.17 6.30
CA TYR A 42 -12.79 -19.84 4.98
C TYR A 42 -12.18 -21.07 4.35
N ASP A 43 -12.44 -21.27 3.08
CA ASP A 43 -11.85 -22.35 2.29
C ASP A 43 -10.45 -21.96 1.75
N ALA A 44 -9.83 -22.89 1.03
CA ALA A 44 -8.53 -22.66 0.42
C ALA A 44 -8.56 -21.55 -0.63
N ALA A 45 -9.65 -21.42 -1.39
CA ALA A 45 -9.79 -20.38 -2.40
C ALA A 45 -9.83 -18.99 -1.76
N ALA A 46 -10.57 -18.82 -0.67
CA ALA A 46 -10.57 -17.56 0.10
C ALA A 46 -9.16 -17.23 0.66
N PHE A 47 -8.41 -18.25 1.08
CA PHE A 47 -7.02 -18.06 1.51
C PHE A 47 -6.12 -17.57 0.38
N GLU A 48 -6.19 -18.18 -0.79
CA GLU A 48 -5.41 -17.78 -1.97
C GLU A 48 -5.77 -16.37 -2.43
N ARG A 49 -7.07 -16.01 -2.42
CA ARG A 49 -7.52 -14.65 -2.73
C ARG A 49 -6.95 -13.63 -1.74
N LEU A 50 -6.93 -13.94 -0.45
CA LEU A 50 -6.35 -13.06 0.56
C LEU A 50 -4.84 -12.90 0.39
N ALA A 51 -4.13 -13.98 0.06
CA ALA A 51 -2.70 -13.94 -0.23
C ALA A 51 -2.39 -13.08 -1.47
N PHE A 52 -3.20 -13.21 -2.52
CA PHE A 52 -3.11 -12.37 -3.72
C PHE A 52 -3.34 -10.89 -3.39
N LEU A 53 -4.41 -10.58 -2.65
CA LEU A 53 -4.73 -9.22 -2.19
C LEU A 53 -3.56 -8.60 -1.42
N ARG A 54 -3.01 -9.34 -0.46
CA ARG A 54 -1.87 -8.87 0.32
C ARG A 54 -0.69 -8.55 -0.57
N HIS A 55 -0.29 -9.49 -1.43
CA HIS A 55 0.87 -9.31 -2.30
C HIS A 55 0.69 -8.11 -3.25
N ALA A 56 -0.47 -7.98 -3.88
CA ALA A 56 -0.77 -6.85 -4.76
C ALA A 56 -0.78 -5.50 -4.00
N ARG A 57 -1.28 -5.49 -2.76
CA ARG A 57 -1.22 -4.30 -1.90
C ARG A 57 0.22 -3.92 -1.52
N GLU A 58 1.07 -4.89 -1.27
CA GLU A 58 2.51 -4.65 -1.02
C GLU A 58 3.20 -3.98 -2.21
N LEU A 59 2.77 -4.31 -3.43
CA LEU A 59 3.23 -3.64 -4.67
C LEU A 59 2.55 -2.29 -4.93
N GLY A 60 1.61 -1.88 -4.07
CA GLY A 60 0.96 -0.58 -4.13
C GLY A 60 -0.25 -0.47 -5.05
N PHE A 61 -0.77 -1.59 -5.58
CA PHE A 61 -2.00 -1.57 -6.38
C PHE A 61 -3.21 -1.13 -5.56
N GLY A 62 -4.09 -0.33 -6.15
CA GLY A 62 -5.37 0.04 -5.56
C GLY A 62 -6.35 -1.14 -5.53
N LEU A 63 -7.35 -1.09 -4.64
CA LEU A 63 -8.30 -2.21 -4.48
C LEU A 63 -9.14 -2.46 -5.74
N ASP A 64 -9.47 -1.43 -6.50
CA ASP A 64 -10.23 -1.58 -7.75
C ASP A 64 -9.37 -2.27 -8.82
N ASP A 65 -8.11 -1.86 -8.98
CA ASP A 65 -7.15 -2.53 -9.87
C ASP A 65 -6.92 -3.99 -9.46
N ILE A 66 -6.86 -4.27 -8.16
CA ILE A 66 -6.73 -5.65 -7.64
C ILE A 66 -7.97 -6.49 -7.96
N ALA A 67 -9.16 -5.91 -7.81
CA ALA A 67 -10.41 -6.61 -8.17
C ALA A 67 -10.41 -7.01 -9.66
N ASP A 68 -9.99 -6.11 -10.54
CA ASP A 68 -9.88 -6.37 -11.98
C ASP A 68 -8.83 -7.46 -12.28
N LEU A 69 -7.67 -7.41 -11.62
CA LEU A 69 -6.63 -8.44 -11.76
C LEU A 69 -7.10 -9.81 -11.28
N MET A 70 -7.88 -9.86 -10.19
CA MET A 70 -8.44 -11.11 -9.67
C MET A 70 -9.50 -11.69 -10.62
N ALA A 71 -10.33 -10.83 -11.21
CA ALA A 71 -11.31 -11.26 -12.22
C ALA A 71 -10.61 -11.86 -13.44
N LEU A 72 -9.53 -11.26 -13.92
CA LEU A 72 -8.71 -11.80 -15.01
C LEU A 72 -8.07 -13.14 -14.65
N ALA A 73 -7.58 -13.28 -13.40
CA ALA A 73 -7.00 -14.54 -12.94
C ALA A 73 -8.01 -15.71 -12.90
N GLU A 74 -9.30 -15.40 -12.73
CA GLU A 74 -10.40 -16.37 -12.76
C GLU A 74 -10.90 -16.67 -14.19
N ALA A 75 -10.42 -15.93 -15.20
CA ALA A 75 -10.81 -16.07 -16.60
C ALA A 75 -9.57 -16.29 -17.49
N PRO A 76 -8.91 -17.46 -17.40
CA PRO A 76 -7.61 -17.69 -18.04
C PRO A 76 -7.62 -17.66 -19.57
N SER A 77 -8.78 -17.68 -20.19
CA SER A 77 -8.95 -17.54 -21.66
C SER A 77 -9.08 -16.09 -22.13
N GLU A 78 -9.23 -15.13 -21.20
CA GLU A 78 -9.35 -13.72 -21.54
C GLU A 78 -7.99 -13.10 -21.91
N ASP A 79 -8.05 -11.95 -22.60
CA ASP A 79 -6.86 -11.19 -22.96
C ASP A 79 -6.16 -10.63 -21.71
N CYS A 80 -4.83 -10.79 -21.65
CA CYS A 80 -4.00 -10.28 -20.56
C CYS A 80 -3.65 -8.78 -20.70
N ALA A 81 -3.98 -8.13 -21.80
CA ALA A 81 -3.64 -6.72 -22.03
C ALA A 81 -4.14 -5.78 -20.91
N PRO A 82 -5.34 -5.94 -20.33
CA PRO A 82 -5.78 -5.11 -19.21
C PRO A 82 -4.88 -5.22 -17.97
N ALA A 83 -4.35 -6.42 -17.67
CA ALA A 83 -3.43 -6.61 -16.55
C ALA A 83 -2.11 -5.86 -16.76
N HIS A 84 -1.57 -5.88 -17.98
CA HIS A 84 -0.38 -5.12 -18.34
C HIS A 84 -0.60 -3.60 -18.26
N GLU A 85 -1.79 -3.13 -18.62
CA GLU A 85 -2.14 -1.70 -18.50
C GLU A 85 -2.20 -1.26 -17.04
N ILE A 86 -2.80 -2.05 -16.17
CA ILE A 86 -2.82 -1.81 -14.71
C ILE A 86 -1.39 -1.75 -14.18
N ALA A 87 -0.51 -2.68 -14.59
CA ALA A 87 0.89 -2.70 -14.18
C ALA A 87 1.66 -1.44 -14.67
N ARG A 88 1.45 -0.99 -15.92
CA ARG A 88 2.08 0.23 -16.44
C ARG A 88 1.64 1.48 -15.68
N LYS A 89 0.36 1.58 -15.36
CA LYS A 89 -0.18 2.67 -14.53
C LYS A 89 0.46 2.70 -13.15
N GLN A 90 0.63 1.55 -12.52
CA GLN A 90 1.31 1.45 -11.23
C GLN A 90 2.79 1.80 -11.33
N LEU A 91 3.49 1.34 -12.37
CA LEU A 91 4.88 1.71 -12.63
C LEU A 91 5.05 3.24 -12.74
N ALA A 92 4.20 3.90 -13.52
CA ALA A 92 4.23 5.35 -13.65
C ALA A 92 3.99 6.07 -12.30
N ALA A 93 3.14 5.53 -11.45
CA ALA A 93 2.91 6.06 -10.10
C ALA A 93 4.16 5.90 -9.21
N VAL A 94 4.86 4.77 -9.29
CA VAL A 94 6.12 4.53 -8.57
C VAL A 94 7.20 5.50 -9.07
N ASP A 95 7.36 5.67 -10.37
CA ASP A 95 8.35 6.59 -10.94
C ASP A 95 8.15 8.02 -10.46
N ARG A 96 6.91 8.49 -10.41
CA ARG A 96 6.59 9.82 -9.86
C ARG A 96 6.98 9.93 -8.39
N ARG A 97 6.70 8.90 -7.57
CA ARG A 97 7.09 8.89 -6.15
C ARG A 97 8.62 8.89 -5.98
N MET A 98 9.34 8.14 -6.81
CA MET A 98 10.80 8.12 -6.81
C MET A 98 11.39 9.51 -7.12
N THR A 99 10.82 10.23 -8.08
CA THR A 99 11.23 11.59 -8.41
C THR A 99 11.03 12.54 -7.23
N ILE A 100 9.86 12.50 -6.58
CA ILE A 100 9.57 13.32 -5.39
C ILE A 100 10.52 12.98 -4.24
N LEU A 101 10.76 11.69 -3.97
CA LEU A 101 11.69 11.26 -2.94
C LEU A 101 13.13 11.67 -3.23
N ALA A 102 13.56 11.66 -4.49
CA ALA A 102 14.89 12.14 -4.88
C ALA A 102 15.04 13.64 -4.60
N GLN A 103 14.04 14.45 -4.93
CA GLN A 103 14.03 15.89 -4.62
C GLN A 103 14.05 16.17 -3.11
N LEU A 104 13.24 15.43 -2.36
CA LEU A 104 13.24 15.52 -0.90
C LEU A 104 14.60 15.14 -0.30
N ARG A 105 15.23 14.10 -0.83
CA ARG A 105 16.57 13.68 -0.40
C ARG A 105 17.61 14.78 -0.64
N GLU A 106 17.59 15.42 -1.82
CA GLU A 106 18.49 16.53 -2.14
C GLU A 106 18.33 17.68 -1.15
N GLU A 107 17.09 18.04 -0.80
CA GLU A 107 16.82 19.07 0.20
C GLU A 107 17.37 18.71 1.58
N LEU A 108 17.14 17.48 2.02
CA LEU A 108 17.67 16.99 3.30
C LEU A 108 19.20 16.93 3.32
N VAL A 109 19.84 16.59 2.21
CA VAL A 109 21.30 16.63 2.08
C VAL A 109 21.81 18.07 2.21
N ARG A 110 21.17 19.06 1.59
CA ARG A 110 21.54 20.47 1.75
C ARG A 110 21.44 20.93 3.19
N MET A 111 20.34 20.60 3.86
CA MET A 111 20.16 20.93 5.28
C MET A 111 21.21 20.27 6.18
N ALA A 112 21.46 18.97 5.98
CA ALA A 112 22.39 18.21 6.80
C ALA A 112 23.86 18.56 6.57
N SER A 113 24.20 19.07 5.37
CA SER A 113 25.57 19.44 4.98
C SER A 113 25.90 20.89 5.33
N ALA A 114 24.94 21.69 5.80
CA ALA A 114 25.21 23.05 6.25
C ALA A 114 26.09 23.04 7.50
N ASP A 115 26.96 24.04 7.62
CA ASP A 115 27.82 24.21 8.79
C ASP A 115 26.98 24.28 10.07
N ASP A 116 27.39 23.60 11.10
CA ASP A 116 26.77 23.66 12.42
C ASP A 116 27.28 24.92 13.16
N PRO A 117 26.41 25.93 13.36
CA PRO A 117 26.80 27.15 14.06
C PRO A 117 26.87 26.97 15.60
N GLY A 118 26.51 25.79 16.11
CA GLY A 118 26.49 25.48 17.53
C GLY A 118 25.31 26.05 18.32
N HIS A 119 24.44 26.87 17.66
CA HIS A 119 23.27 27.50 18.27
C HIS A 119 22.01 27.28 17.43
N ALA A 120 20.91 26.85 18.06
CA ALA A 120 19.65 26.56 17.38
C ALA A 120 19.06 27.78 16.61
N GLY A 121 19.30 28.99 17.08
CA GLY A 121 18.83 30.20 16.41
C GLY A 121 19.49 30.52 15.08
N GLU A 122 20.64 29.90 14.80
CA GLU A 122 21.39 30.06 13.53
C GLU A 122 21.40 28.76 12.72
N CYS A 123 20.69 27.75 13.18
CA CYS A 123 20.66 26.42 12.54
C CYS A 123 19.90 26.46 11.21
N ARG A 124 20.59 26.12 10.13
CA ARG A 124 20.02 26.09 8.78
C ARG A 124 18.80 25.14 8.66
N VAL A 125 18.84 24.03 9.35
CA VAL A 125 17.72 23.06 9.37
C VAL A 125 16.45 23.73 9.92
N ILE A 126 16.58 24.41 11.07
CA ILE A 126 15.46 25.08 11.72
C ILE A 126 14.95 26.25 10.89
N GLU A 127 15.86 27.02 10.28
CA GLU A 127 15.54 28.14 9.40
C GLU A 127 14.70 27.68 8.20
N VAL A 128 15.14 26.63 7.48
CA VAL A 128 14.45 26.09 6.31
C VAL A 128 13.09 25.51 6.68
N LEU A 129 12.97 24.82 7.81
CA LEU A 129 11.69 24.29 8.29
C LEU A 129 10.73 25.40 8.73
N GLY A 130 11.26 26.54 9.17
CA GLY A 130 10.46 27.73 9.51
C GLY A 130 9.98 28.54 8.31
N ASP A 131 10.65 28.43 7.17
CA ASP A 131 10.29 29.15 5.94
C ASP A 131 10.41 28.26 4.70
N HIS A 132 9.29 27.75 4.21
CA HIS A 132 9.21 26.87 3.04
C HIS A 132 9.81 27.49 1.76
N ARG A 133 9.85 28.82 1.64
CA ARG A 133 10.47 29.52 0.50
C ARG A 133 11.98 29.26 0.37
N LEU A 134 12.62 28.79 1.43
CA LEU A 134 14.03 28.42 1.43
C LEU A 134 14.29 27.00 0.89
N CYS A 135 13.25 26.21 0.71
CA CYS A 135 13.34 24.88 0.06
C CYS A 135 13.47 25.05 -1.46
N ILE A 136 14.33 24.21 -2.06
CA ILE A 136 14.55 24.19 -3.51
C ILE A 136 13.96 22.89 -4.05
N GLY A 137 12.87 22.96 -4.80
CA GLY A 137 12.23 21.81 -5.45
C GLY A 137 10.83 21.49 -4.93
N ALA A 138 10.07 20.75 -5.75
CA ALA A 138 8.74 20.28 -5.39
C ALA A 138 8.87 18.95 -4.64
N HIS A 139 8.51 18.96 -3.37
CA HIS A 139 8.48 17.77 -2.52
C HIS A 139 7.09 17.51 -1.92
N ASP A 140 6.08 18.19 -2.42
CA ASP A 140 4.69 17.95 -2.03
C ASP A 140 4.25 16.58 -2.54
N LEU A 141 4.07 15.63 -1.62
CA LEU A 141 3.44 14.37 -1.94
C LEU A 141 1.97 14.63 -2.26
N PRO A 142 1.47 14.18 -3.42
CA PRO A 142 0.02 14.30 -3.69
C PRO A 142 -0.75 13.60 -2.58
N ASP A 143 -1.83 14.23 -2.14
CA ASP A 143 -2.75 13.72 -1.12
C ASP A 143 -3.14 12.26 -1.41
N GLY A 144 -2.63 11.36 -0.66
CA GLY A 144 -2.72 9.90 -0.83
C GLY A 144 -1.72 9.16 0.06
N SER A 145 -0.85 9.92 0.74
CA SER A 145 0.13 9.38 1.69
C SER A 145 -0.46 9.05 3.07
N ALA A 146 -1.79 9.07 3.21
CA ALA A 146 -2.47 8.80 4.48
C ALA A 146 -2.35 7.36 4.98
N ASP A 147 -1.72 6.44 4.24
CA ASP A 147 -1.68 5.03 4.58
C ASP A 147 -0.28 4.44 4.80
N LEU A 148 0.71 5.25 5.21
CA LEU A 148 1.96 4.71 5.73
C LEU A 148 1.98 4.55 7.26
N SER A 149 0.85 4.76 7.93
CA SER A 149 0.69 4.56 9.39
C SER A 149 -0.05 3.27 9.68
N GLY A 150 0.54 2.15 9.32
CA GLY A 150 0.04 0.82 9.62
C GLY A 150 1.15 -0.06 10.18
N SER A 151 1.69 0.33 11.35
CA SER A 151 2.47 -0.58 12.18
C SER A 151 1.55 -1.50 12.96
#